data_aeb4f91378c883b07ccbd3c35ae7c586
#
_entry.id   aeb4f91378c883b07ccbd3c35ae7c586
#
_cell.length_a   1.000
_cell.length_b   1.000
_cell.length_c   1.000
_cell.angle_alpha   90.00
_cell.angle_beta   90.00
_cell.angle_gamma   90.00
#
_symmetry.space_group_name_H-M   'P 1'
#
loop_
_entity.id
_entity.type
_entity.pdbx_description
1 polymer ?
#
loop_
_entity_poly.entity_id
_entity_poly.type
_entity_poly.pdbx_seq_one_letter_code
_entity_poly.pdbx_strand_id
1 'polypeptide(L)'
;MSDPTPFAPGLNIQGFSAPLSLKHFKLIAFDMDSTLINIECIDEIADAAGKKAEVAAITEAAMRGEITDFKDSLRRRLALLKGVSVAHLEAVYTDRLKLNPGAEILLATCREAGLYTVLVSGGFTFFASRVQARLKIDFARSNELEVIDGALTGDLVSQDWGTICDGDMKKTTLQAICAQV
;
A
#
# COMPACT_ATOMS: atom_id res chain seq x y z
N MET A 1 3.95 0.76 32.35
CA MET A 1 3.35 0.16 31.13
C MET A 1 2.91 -1.24 31.52
N SER A 2 1.64 -1.57 31.36
CA SER A 2 1.14 -2.93 31.62
C SER A 2 1.70 -3.87 30.55
N ASP A 3 2.12 -5.06 30.95
CA ASP A 3 2.56 -6.10 30.02
C ASP A 3 1.44 -6.43 29.02
N PRO A 4 1.78 -6.68 27.76
CA PRO A 4 0.78 -7.04 26.74
C PRO A 4 0.07 -8.34 27.15
N THR A 5 -1.26 -8.30 27.18
CA THR A 5 -2.07 -9.49 27.49
C THR A 5 -2.24 -10.32 26.22
N PRO A 6 -1.81 -11.59 26.19
CA PRO A 6 -2.04 -12.46 25.04
C PRO A 6 -3.54 -12.72 24.88
N PHE A 7 -4.11 -12.37 23.74
CA PHE A 7 -5.52 -12.59 23.42
C PHE A 7 -5.74 -13.92 22.70
N ALA A 8 -4.82 -14.28 21.82
CA ALA A 8 -4.75 -15.55 21.11
C ALA A 8 -3.29 -15.88 20.81
N PRO A 9 -2.93 -17.12 20.43
CA PRO A 9 -1.56 -17.46 20.04
C PRO A 9 -1.04 -16.49 18.97
N GLY A 10 0.06 -15.79 19.27
CA GLY A 10 0.69 -14.82 18.37
C GLY A 10 0.03 -13.43 18.34
N LEU A 11 -1.08 -13.17 19.05
CA LEU A 11 -1.74 -11.87 19.14
C LEU A 11 -1.62 -11.27 20.53
N ASN A 12 -0.92 -10.16 20.63
CA ASN A 12 -0.84 -9.35 21.85
C ASN A 12 -1.62 -8.05 21.65
N ILE A 13 -2.43 -7.69 22.65
CA ILE A 13 -3.22 -6.44 22.66
C ILE A 13 -2.60 -5.50 23.69
N GLN A 14 -2.27 -4.28 23.25
CA GLN A 14 -1.77 -3.23 24.12
C GLN A 14 -2.61 -1.97 23.95
N GLY A 15 -2.95 -1.34 25.08
CA GLY A 15 -3.74 -0.08 25.08
C GLY A 15 -5.25 -0.23 24.88
N PHE A 16 -5.74 -1.48 24.76
CA PHE A 16 -7.17 -1.79 24.61
C PHE A 16 -7.58 -2.89 25.59
N SER A 17 -8.86 -2.91 25.93
CA SER A 17 -9.48 -4.00 26.69
C SER A 17 -10.33 -4.85 25.75
N ALA A 18 -10.17 -6.17 25.83
CA ALA A 18 -11.02 -7.11 25.10
C ALA A 18 -12.38 -7.28 25.82
N PRO A 19 -13.49 -7.54 25.07
CA PRO A 19 -13.59 -7.64 23.62
C PRO A 19 -13.61 -6.27 22.93
N LEU A 20 -12.90 -6.16 21.79
CA LEU A 20 -12.93 -4.99 20.94
C LEU A 20 -14.14 -5.11 19.99
N SER A 21 -15.06 -4.14 20.05
CA SER A 21 -16.25 -4.14 19.18
C SER A 21 -16.03 -3.21 17.98
N LEU A 22 -16.24 -3.70 16.76
CA LEU A 22 -16.20 -2.90 15.54
C LEU A 22 -17.21 -1.75 15.56
N LYS A 23 -18.29 -1.85 16.34
CA LYS A 23 -19.31 -0.80 16.50
C LYS A 23 -18.79 0.50 17.13
N HIS A 24 -17.62 0.45 17.76
CA HIS A 24 -16.99 1.63 18.35
C HIS A 24 -16.16 2.44 17.33
N PHE A 25 -16.04 1.93 16.11
CA PHE A 25 -15.25 2.56 15.03
C PHE A 25 -16.16 2.92 13.87
N LYS A 26 -15.79 3.96 13.13
CA LYS A 26 -16.49 4.39 11.93
C LYS A 26 -15.67 4.13 10.67
N LEU A 27 -14.35 4.03 10.81
CA LEU A 27 -13.41 3.87 9.73
C LEU A 27 -12.35 2.84 10.07
N ILE A 28 -11.91 2.11 9.07
CA ILE A 28 -10.71 1.28 9.12
C ILE A 28 -9.83 1.57 7.91
N ALA A 29 -8.52 1.73 8.14
CA ALA A 29 -7.55 2.03 7.10
C ALA A 29 -6.52 0.91 6.97
N PHE A 30 -6.15 0.63 5.74
CA PHE A 30 -5.19 -0.40 5.36
C PHE A 30 -4.06 0.20 4.52
N ASP A 31 -2.88 -0.34 4.67
CA ASP A 31 -1.85 -0.30 3.64
C ASP A 31 -2.11 -1.43 2.61
N MET A 32 -1.44 -1.40 1.48
CA MET A 32 -1.58 -2.39 0.42
C MET A 32 -0.46 -3.43 0.44
N ASP A 33 0.74 -2.99 0.10
CA ASP A 33 1.92 -3.86 -0.08
C ASP A 33 2.26 -4.55 1.23
N SER A 34 2.54 -5.85 1.16
CA SER A 34 2.81 -6.72 2.33
C SER A 34 1.75 -6.67 3.45
N THR A 35 0.58 -6.07 3.18
CA THR A 35 -0.54 -5.95 4.12
C THR A 35 -1.81 -6.61 3.58
N LEU A 36 -2.49 -6.00 2.60
CA LEU A 36 -3.64 -6.64 1.91
C LEU A 36 -3.20 -7.63 0.84
N ILE A 37 -2.02 -7.42 0.27
CA ILE A 37 -1.40 -8.28 -0.74
C ILE A 37 -0.06 -8.80 -0.24
N ASN A 38 0.38 -9.91 -0.84
CA ASN A 38 1.56 -10.68 -0.44
C ASN A 38 2.89 -10.16 -1.01
N ILE A 39 2.88 -9.07 -1.78
CA ILE A 39 4.05 -8.57 -2.51
C ILE A 39 4.35 -7.11 -2.21
N GLU A 40 5.57 -6.69 -2.53
CA GLU A 40 5.98 -5.30 -2.72
C GLU A 40 5.96 -4.99 -4.23
N CYS A 41 4.99 -4.19 -4.67
CA CYS A 41 4.73 -4.00 -6.10
C CYS A 41 5.94 -3.50 -6.88
N ILE A 42 6.70 -2.54 -6.33
CA ILE A 42 7.86 -1.98 -7.02
C ILE A 42 8.97 -3.02 -7.23
N ASP A 43 9.18 -3.89 -6.25
CA ASP A 43 10.21 -4.94 -6.31
C ASP A 43 9.82 -6.02 -7.33
N GLU A 44 8.54 -6.37 -7.39
CA GLU A 44 8.03 -7.35 -8.36
C GLU A 44 8.03 -6.83 -9.79
N ILE A 45 7.75 -5.53 -10.00
CA ILE A 45 7.92 -4.88 -11.31
C ILE A 45 9.39 -4.92 -11.72
N ALA A 46 10.30 -4.59 -10.81
CA ALA A 46 11.73 -4.62 -11.05
C ALA A 46 12.23 -6.01 -11.39
N ASP A 47 11.76 -7.04 -10.68
CA ASP A 47 12.10 -8.44 -10.94
C ASP A 47 11.61 -8.89 -12.33
N ALA A 48 10.35 -8.61 -12.67
CA ALA A 48 9.78 -8.91 -13.97
C ALA A 48 10.52 -8.21 -15.12
N ALA A 49 11.10 -7.03 -14.86
CA ALA A 49 11.89 -6.24 -15.84
C ALA A 49 13.39 -6.56 -15.80
N GLY A 50 13.85 -7.52 -14.98
CA GLY A 50 15.27 -7.87 -14.85
C GLY A 50 16.12 -6.83 -14.12
N LYS A 51 15.51 -5.97 -13.29
CA LYS A 51 16.15 -4.85 -12.58
C LYS A 51 16.14 -5.02 -11.06
N LYS A 52 15.85 -6.22 -10.57
CA LYS A 52 15.69 -6.52 -9.14
C LYS A 52 16.89 -6.11 -8.31
N ALA A 53 18.11 -6.42 -8.78
CA ALA A 53 19.33 -6.16 -8.00
C ALA A 53 19.57 -4.66 -7.77
N GLU A 54 19.32 -3.84 -8.81
CA GLU A 54 19.50 -2.39 -8.71
C GLU A 54 18.47 -1.76 -7.77
N VAL A 55 17.21 -2.19 -7.83
CA VAL A 55 16.15 -1.67 -6.96
C VAL A 55 16.37 -2.13 -5.52
N ALA A 56 16.75 -3.39 -5.31
CA ALA A 56 17.07 -3.93 -3.98
C ALA A 56 18.22 -3.17 -3.31
N ALA A 57 19.27 -2.79 -4.06
CA ALA A 57 20.39 -2.03 -3.52
C ALA A 57 19.94 -0.66 -2.95
N ILE A 58 18.98 0.02 -3.60
CA ILE A 58 18.41 1.28 -3.09
C ILE A 58 17.58 1.04 -1.84
N THR A 59 16.78 -0.02 -1.81
CA THR A 59 15.98 -0.40 -0.65
C THR A 59 16.88 -0.69 0.56
N GLU A 60 17.95 -1.45 0.36
CA GLU A 60 18.93 -1.74 1.41
C GLU A 60 19.65 -0.48 1.92
N ALA A 61 20.04 0.44 1.02
CA ALA A 61 20.64 1.71 1.40
C ALA A 61 19.69 2.56 2.25
N ALA A 62 18.39 2.55 1.91
CA ALA A 62 17.37 3.21 2.72
C ALA A 62 17.20 2.56 4.10
N MET A 63 17.21 1.21 4.18
CA MET A 63 17.13 0.48 5.44
C MET A 63 18.36 0.71 6.35
N ARG A 64 19.54 0.92 5.76
CA ARG A 64 20.75 1.29 6.51
C ARG A 64 20.79 2.77 6.93
N GLY A 65 19.81 3.57 6.54
CA GLY A 65 19.74 5.01 6.83
C GLY A 65 20.66 5.88 5.96
N GLU A 66 21.20 5.34 4.88
CA GLU A 66 22.00 6.10 3.89
C GLU A 66 21.09 6.98 3.02
N ILE A 67 19.86 6.56 2.82
CA ILE A 67 18.78 7.35 2.19
C ILE A 67 17.69 7.52 3.24
N THR A 68 17.60 8.71 3.80
CA THR A 68 16.66 8.99 4.91
C THR A 68 15.30 9.49 4.45
N ASP A 69 15.20 10.01 3.21
CA ASP A 69 13.95 10.49 2.64
C ASP A 69 13.29 9.40 1.80
N PHE A 70 12.08 9.01 2.20
CA PHE A 70 11.25 8.06 1.46
C PHE A 70 11.00 8.50 0.01
N LYS A 71 10.75 9.80 -0.21
CA LYS A 71 10.47 10.34 -1.54
C LYS A 71 11.69 10.22 -2.46
N ASP A 72 12.88 10.48 -1.94
CA ASP A 72 14.14 10.30 -2.68
C ASP A 72 14.37 8.82 -3.03
N SER A 73 14.21 7.93 -2.06
CA SER A 73 14.30 6.49 -2.26
C SER A 73 13.32 6.00 -3.34
N LEU A 74 12.06 6.44 -3.26
CA LEU A 74 11.04 6.05 -4.25
C LEU A 74 11.39 6.55 -5.65
N ARG A 75 11.79 7.83 -5.80
CA ARG A 75 12.18 8.39 -7.11
C ARG A 75 13.36 7.67 -7.74
N ARG A 76 14.38 7.32 -6.96
CA ARG A 76 15.54 6.57 -7.45
C ARG A 76 15.15 5.19 -7.97
N ARG A 77 14.27 4.48 -7.25
CA ARG A 77 13.77 3.17 -7.67
C ARG A 77 12.90 3.28 -8.92
N LEU A 78 12.04 4.31 -9.02
CA LEU A 78 11.22 4.57 -10.20
C LEU A 78 12.05 4.89 -11.43
N ALA A 79 13.10 5.70 -11.31
CA ALA A 79 13.99 6.03 -12.42
C ALA A 79 14.62 4.78 -13.07
N LEU A 80 14.89 3.74 -12.27
CA LEU A 80 15.35 2.44 -12.77
C LEU A 80 14.28 1.70 -13.60
N LEU A 81 12.99 1.99 -13.36
CA LEU A 81 11.90 1.35 -14.09
C LEU A 81 11.53 2.06 -15.39
N LYS A 82 12.25 3.12 -15.76
CA LYS A 82 12.06 3.80 -17.05
C LYS A 82 12.15 2.83 -18.20
N GLY A 83 11.17 2.89 -19.11
CA GLY A 83 11.07 2.02 -20.29
C GLY A 83 10.45 0.64 -20.01
N VAL A 84 10.10 0.33 -18.78
CA VAL A 84 9.38 -0.90 -18.45
C VAL A 84 7.96 -0.83 -19.01
N SER A 85 7.58 -1.83 -19.80
CA SER A 85 6.24 -1.89 -20.40
C SER A 85 5.16 -2.13 -19.37
N VAL A 86 3.99 -1.53 -19.57
CA VAL A 86 2.77 -1.82 -18.79
C VAL A 86 2.41 -3.31 -18.79
N ALA A 87 2.81 -4.07 -19.81
CA ALA A 87 2.62 -5.52 -19.84
C ALA A 87 3.32 -6.24 -18.66
N HIS A 88 4.45 -5.70 -18.15
CA HIS A 88 5.08 -6.25 -16.95
C HIS A 88 4.22 -6.02 -15.69
N LEU A 89 3.55 -4.86 -15.59
CA LEU A 89 2.64 -4.58 -14.49
C LEU A 89 1.43 -5.54 -14.51
N GLU A 90 0.89 -5.80 -15.71
CA GLU A 90 -0.20 -6.78 -15.89
C GLU A 90 0.26 -8.19 -15.51
N ALA A 91 1.44 -8.61 -15.91
CA ALA A 91 2.02 -9.90 -15.54
C ALA A 91 2.21 -10.02 -14.01
N VAL A 92 2.74 -8.97 -13.36
CA VAL A 92 2.86 -8.94 -11.89
C VAL A 92 1.50 -9.08 -11.23
N TYR A 93 0.49 -8.32 -11.71
CA TYR A 93 -0.86 -8.40 -11.15
C TYR A 93 -1.48 -9.78 -11.31
N THR A 94 -1.35 -10.38 -12.49
CA THR A 94 -2.01 -11.64 -12.85
C THR A 94 -1.32 -12.84 -12.21
N ASP A 95 0.00 -12.88 -12.27
CA ASP A 95 0.77 -14.08 -11.97
C ASP A 95 1.33 -14.10 -10.55
N ARG A 96 1.57 -12.92 -9.93
CA ARG A 96 2.30 -12.82 -8.67
C ARG A 96 1.46 -12.28 -7.52
N LEU A 97 0.59 -11.28 -7.77
CA LEU A 97 -0.20 -10.65 -6.73
C LEU A 97 -1.29 -11.60 -6.21
N LYS A 98 -1.24 -11.86 -4.91
CA LYS A 98 -2.29 -12.59 -4.19
C LYS A 98 -2.72 -11.77 -2.99
N LEU A 99 -4.00 -11.84 -2.67
CA LEU A 99 -4.48 -11.30 -1.40
C LEU A 99 -3.93 -12.12 -0.24
N ASN A 100 -3.54 -11.44 0.82
CA ASN A 100 -3.14 -12.14 2.04
C ASN A 100 -4.32 -12.92 2.65
N PRO A 101 -4.05 -14.07 3.28
CA PRO A 101 -5.10 -14.87 3.91
C PRO A 101 -5.92 -14.04 4.89
N GLY A 102 -7.25 -14.11 4.73
CA GLY A 102 -8.19 -13.38 5.58
C GLY A 102 -8.54 -11.96 5.12
N ALA A 103 -7.85 -11.35 4.15
CA ALA A 103 -8.13 -10.00 3.68
C ALA A 103 -9.59 -9.84 3.20
N GLU A 104 -10.09 -10.77 2.38
CA GLU A 104 -11.47 -10.74 1.88
C GLU A 104 -12.50 -10.84 3.02
N ILE A 105 -12.26 -11.74 3.98
CA ILE A 105 -13.14 -11.95 5.13
C ILE A 105 -13.13 -10.69 6.03
N LEU A 106 -11.95 -10.14 6.31
CA LEU A 106 -11.80 -8.94 7.14
C LEU A 106 -12.56 -7.76 6.53
N LEU A 107 -12.37 -7.48 5.23
CA LEU A 107 -13.04 -6.38 4.55
C LEU A 107 -14.57 -6.58 4.49
N ALA A 108 -15.03 -7.83 4.26
CA ALA A 108 -16.45 -8.15 4.31
C ALA A 108 -17.03 -7.88 5.70
N THR A 109 -16.38 -8.35 6.75
CA THR A 109 -16.80 -8.14 8.15
C THR A 109 -16.83 -6.64 8.51
N CYS A 110 -15.84 -5.88 8.07
CA CYS A 110 -15.81 -4.42 8.30
C CYS A 110 -17.00 -3.71 7.65
N ARG A 111 -17.32 -4.06 6.39
CA ARG A 111 -18.48 -3.49 5.68
C ARG A 111 -19.80 -3.89 6.34
N GLU A 112 -19.97 -5.16 6.73
CA GLU A 112 -21.15 -5.63 7.46
C GLU A 112 -21.34 -4.89 8.80
N ALA A 113 -20.23 -4.53 9.44
CA ALA A 113 -20.25 -3.72 10.66
C ALA A 113 -20.48 -2.21 10.39
N GLY A 114 -20.58 -1.78 9.13
CA GLY A 114 -20.82 -0.40 8.74
C GLY A 114 -19.59 0.50 8.80
N LEU A 115 -18.39 -0.06 8.81
CA LEU A 115 -17.14 0.73 8.76
C LEU A 115 -16.88 1.24 7.35
N TYR A 116 -16.49 2.52 7.26
CA TYR A 116 -15.90 3.07 6.04
C TYR A 116 -14.48 2.52 5.85
N THR A 117 -14.22 1.90 4.72
CA THR A 117 -12.97 1.19 4.44
C THR A 117 -12.05 2.04 3.56
N VAL A 118 -10.80 2.17 3.96
CA VAL A 118 -9.82 3.06 3.32
C VAL A 118 -8.53 2.30 3.00
N LEU A 119 -8.05 2.45 1.77
CA LEU A 119 -6.74 1.98 1.33
C LEU A 119 -5.84 3.19 1.06
N VAL A 120 -4.74 3.34 1.80
CA VAL A 120 -3.77 4.42 1.57
C VAL A 120 -2.38 3.83 1.49
N SER A 121 -1.80 3.84 0.30
CA SER A 121 -0.58 3.10 0.00
C SER A 121 0.51 3.97 -0.65
N GLY A 122 1.76 3.72 -0.29
CA GLY A 122 2.94 4.20 -1.02
C GLY A 122 3.21 3.45 -2.33
N GLY A 123 2.42 2.41 -2.63
CA GLY A 123 2.43 1.68 -3.90
C GLY A 123 1.73 2.44 -5.04
N PHE A 124 1.24 1.72 -6.04
CA PHE A 124 0.80 2.33 -7.30
C PHE A 124 -0.68 2.11 -7.60
N THR A 125 -1.32 3.14 -8.15
CA THR A 125 -2.74 3.16 -8.52
C THR A 125 -3.11 2.01 -9.46
N PHE A 126 -2.19 1.60 -10.32
CA PHE A 126 -2.38 0.44 -11.18
C PHE A 126 -2.82 -0.82 -10.40
N PHE A 127 -2.21 -1.10 -9.26
CA PHE A 127 -2.57 -2.22 -8.38
C PHE A 127 -3.67 -1.84 -7.39
N ALA A 128 -3.55 -0.66 -6.77
CA ALA A 128 -4.47 -0.22 -5.73
C ALA A 128 -5.92 -0.14 -6.20
N SER A 129 -6.18 0.34 -7.42
CA SER A 129 -7.55 0.39 -7.98
C SER A 129 -8.12 -1.02 -8.20
N ARG A 130 -7.31 -1.97 -8.63
CA ARG A 130 -7.73 -3.36 -8.83
C ARG A 130 -8.00 -4.07 -7.50
N VAL A 131 -7.15 -3.84 -6.49
CA VAL A 131 -7.34 -4.36 -5.12
C VAL A 131 -8.57 -3.72 -4.48
N GLN A 132 -8.75 -2.41 -4.64
CA GLN A 132 -9.94 -1.67 -4.20
C GLN A 132 -11.23 -2.28 -4.78
N ALA A 133 -11.27 -2.48 -6.09
CA ALA A 133 -12.43 -3.05 -6.76
C ALA A 133 -12.71 -4.49 -6.29
N ARG A 134 -11.68 -5.34 -6.18
CA ARG A 134 -11.79 -6.72 -5.73
C ARG A 134 -12.29 -6.84 -4.30
N LEU A 135 -11.77 -5.99 -3.39
CA LEU A 135 -12.13 -6.00 -1.97
C LEU A 135 -13.32 -5.08 -1.64
N LYS A 136 -13.83 -4.32 -2.62
CA LYS A 136 -14.93 -3.35 -2.47
C LYS A 136 -14.62 -2.31 -1.40
N ILE A 137 -13.41 -1.75 -1.44
CA ILE A 137 -12.94 -0.70 -0.52
C ILE A 137 -13.55 0.63 -0.94
N ASP A 138 -14.07 1.41 0.02
CA ASP A 138 -14.81 2.65 -0.25
C ASP A 138 -13.91 3.75 -0.84
N PHE A 139 -12.68 3.89 -0.34
CA PHE A 139 -11.73 4.90 -0.80
C PHE A 139 -10.34 4.31 -0.96
N ALA A 140 -9.63 4.70 -2.03
CA ALA A 140 -8.23 4.38 -2.22
C ALA A 140 -7.41 5.61 -2.62
N ARG A 141 -6.16 5.71 -2.12
CA ARG A 141 -5.14 6.68 -2.52
C ARG A 141 -3.78 6.02 -2.61
N SER A 142 -3.10 6.26 -3.72
CA SER A 142 -1.75 5.75 -3.99
C SER A 142 -1.07 6.58 -5.08
N ASN A 143 0.19 6.30 -5.36
CA ASN A 143 0.96 6.99 -6.38
C ASN A 143 0.52 6.57 -7.78
N GLU A 144 0.47 7.49 -8.71
CA GLU A 144 0.16 7.19 -10.11
C GLU A 144 1.44 7.18 -10.95
N LEU A 145 1.73 6.02 -11.56
CA LEU A 145 2.86 5.88 -12.48
C LEU A 145 2.60 6.65 -13.76
N GLU A 146 3.57 7.45 -14.20
CA GLU A 146 3.48 8.09 -15.50
C GLU A 146 3.83 7.08 -16.60
N VAL A 147 2.92 6.99 -17.58
CA VAL A 147 3.03 6.07 -18.72
C VAL A 147 2.92 6.85 -20.03
N ILE A 148 3.88 6.69 -20.91
CA ILE A 148 3.86 7.22 -22.28
C ILE A 148 4.12 6.06 -23.24
N ASP A 149 3.31 5.94 -24.28
CA ASP A 149 3.41 4.90 -25.31
C ASP A 149 3.48 3.46 -24.76
N GLY A 150 2.74 3.21 -23.66
CA GLY A 150 2.68 1.89 -23.02
C GLY A 150 3.90 1.52 -22.18
N ALA A 151 4.79 2.45 -21.89
CA ALA A 151 5.97 2.25 -21.07
C ALA A 151 6.05 3.28 -19.93
N LEU A 152 6.64 2.87 -18.81
CA LEU A 152 6.91 3.76 -17.68
C LEU A 152 7.94 4.83 -18.06
N THR A 153 7.69 6.08 -17.68
CA THR A 153 8.68 7.17 -17.87
C THR A 153 9.75 7.16 -16.77
N GLY A 154 9.49 6.50 -15.65
CA GLY A 154 10.31 6.55 -14.44
C GLY A 154 9.85 7.63 -13.45
N ASP A 155 8.76 8.33 -13.76
CA ASP A 155 8.19 9.40 -12.94
C ASP A 155 6.76 9.07 -12.47
N LEU A 156 6.21 9.95 -11.65
CA LEU A 156 4.84 9.90 -11.14
C LEU A 156 4.02 11.07 -11.68
N VAL A 157 2.76 10.81 -11.93
CA VAL A 157 1.78 11.85 -12.26
C VAL A 157 1.48 12.67 -11.00
N SER A 158 1.56 14.00 -11.12
CA SER A 158 1.09 14.90 -10.06
C SER A 158 -0.43 14.93 -10.02
N GLN A 159 -1.00 14.76 -8.84
CA GLN A 159 -2.44 14.78 -8.59
C GLN A 159 -2.81 15.98 -7.72
N ASP A 160 -4.10 16.33 -7.61
CA ASP A 160 -4.57 17.49 -6.85
C ASP A 160 -4.13 17.50 -5.38
N TRP A 161 -3.92 16.32 -4.80
CA TRP A 161 -3.46 16.15 -3.43
C TRP A 161 -1.91 16.09 -3.30
N GLY A 162 -1.18 16.05 -4.39
CA GLY A 162 0.29 15.95 -4.45
C GLY A 162 0.78 14.82 -5.34
N THR A 163 2.07 14.52 -5.25
CA THR A 163 2.72 13.54 -6.15
C THR A 163 3.03 12.21 -5.46
N ILE A 164 3.40 12.24 -4.17
CA ILE A 164 3.86 11.04 -3.44
C ILE A 164 3.03 10.84 -2.18
N CYS A 165 2.43 9.67 -2.06
CA CYS A 165 1.69 9.19 -0.89
C CYS A 165 2.69 8.59 0.12
N ASP A 166 3.35 9.45 0.87
CA ASP A 166 4.23 9.10 1.99
C ASP A 166 3.47 9.03 3.32
N GLY A 167 4.20 8.90 4.43
CA GLY A 167 3.61 8.83 5.77
C GLY A 167 2.79 10.07 6.14
N ASP A 168 3.25 11.27 5.77
CA ASP A 168 2.54 12.52 6.03
C ASP A 168 1.26 12.62 5.19
N MET A 169 1.33 12.20 3.92
CA MET A 169 0.16 12.16 3.05
C MET A 169 -0.85 11.10 3.50
N LYS A 170 -0.39 9.93 3.95
CA LYS A 170 -1.27 8.91 4.56
C LYS A 170 -2.01 9.50 5.75
N LYS A 171 -1.30 10.15 6.68
CA LYS A 171 -1.88 10.82 7.85
C LYS A 171 -2.90 11.89 7.46
N THR A 172 -2.53 12.82 6.58
CA THR A 172 -3.41 13.91 6.13
C THR A 172 -4.67 13.37 5.45
N THR A 173 -4.53 12.34 4.62
CA THR A 173 -5.66 11.67 3.96
C THR A 173 -6.63 11.09 4.98
N LEU A 174 -6.10 10.35 5.96
CA LEU A 174 -6.95 9.73 7.00
C LEU A 174 -7.64 10.76 7.85
N GLN A 175 -6.95 11.85 8.24
CA GLN A 175 -7.57 12.95 9.00
C GLN A 175 -8.70 13.62 8.22
N ALA A 176 -8.52 13.85 6.91
CA ALA A 176 -9.55 14.44 6.06
C ALA A 176 -10.78 13.54 5.93
N ILE A 177 -10.58 12.22 5.76
CA ILE A 177 -11.69 11.26 5.67
C ILE A 177 -12.39 11.12 7.03
N CYS A 178 -11.66 11.04 8.14
CA CYS A 178 -12.24 10.96 9.49
C CYS A 178 -13.13 12.17 9.82
N ALA A 179 -12.89 13.32 9.21
CA ALA A 179 -13.74 14.51 9.40
C ALA A 179 -15.06 14.44 8.59
N GLN A 180 -15.19 13.50 7.66
CA GLN A 180 -16.36 13.34 6.78
C GLN A 180 -17.28 12.18 7.21
N VAL A 181 -16.77 11.22 7.99
CA VAL A 181 -17.49 10.03 8.46
C VAL A 181 -17.70 10.08 10.00
#